data_122955d15e169ec5aea22e0e6dc60c66
#
_entry.id   122955d15e169ec5aea22e0e6dc60c66
#
_cell.length_a   1.000
_cell.length_b   1.000
_cell.length_c   1.000
_cell.angle_alpha   90.00
_cell.angle_beta   90.00
_cell.angle_gamma   90.00
#
_symmetry.space_group_name_H-M   'P 1'
#
loop_
_entity.id
_entity.type
_entity.pdbx_description
1 polymer ?
#
loop_
_entity_poly.entity_id
_entity_poly.type
_entity_poly.pdbx_seq_one_letter_code
_entity_poly.pdbx_strand_id
1 'polypeptide(L)'
;FKINAIFAENIEIINDTEGDGLKVVNHSWVKIEYTGSFEDGTVFDTNVGKDKPLVFQIGMKEVIPGFEQGIVGANKGSKRKIKIPSMLAYGEKGAGELIPPNSNLIFEFKILDVLSPNYEKIDSEKLENLINENAVALDIRLDNQWKKTGVIKGSFQETAFDINGKFNVYLMDKVRALAGAESQGIELIFISHDGKTAEIL
;
A
#
# COMPACT_ATOMS: atom_id res chain seq x y z
N PHE A 1 -31.08 -9.96 -25.14
CA PHE A 1 -29.76 -9.64 -24.60
C PHE A 1 -29.67 -10.22 -23.20
N LYS A 2 -28.89 -11.29 -23.00
CA LYS A 2 -28.54 -11.77 -21.67
C LYS A 2 -27.41 -10.87 -21.16
N ILE A 3 -27.69 -10.04 -20.17
CA ILE A 3 -26.66 -9.38 -19.40
C ILE A 3 -26.07 -10.43 -18.50
N ASN A 4 -24.89 -10.97 -18.84
CA ASN A 4 -24.10 -11.71 -17.90
C ASN A 4 -23.60 -10.71 -16.87
N ALA A 5 -24.18 -10.73 -15.67
CA ALA A 5 -23.60 -10.05 -14.53
C ALA A 5 -22.23 -10.71 -14.27
N ILE A 6 -21.15 -10.02 -14.59
CA ILE A 6 -19.81 -10.40 -14.15
C ILE A 6 -19.80 -10.08 -12.67
N PHE A 7 -20.04 -11.08 -11.85
CA PHE A 7 -19.75 -10.96 -10.42
C PHE A 7 -18.22 -10.83 -10.34
N ALA A 8 -17.74 -9.69 -9.81
CA ALA A 8 -16.35 -9.57 -9.44
C ALA A 8 -16.07 -10.70 -8.42
N GLU A 9 -15.26 -11.66 -8.81
CA GLU A 9 -14.82 -12.70 -7.89
C GLU A 9 -13.99 -12.02 -6.81
N ASN A 10 -14.46 -12.06 -5.57
CA ASN A 10 -13.76 -11.55 -4.41
C ASN A 10 -12.97 -12.70 -3.75
N ILE A 11 -11.96 -12.33 -2.97
CA ILE A 11 -11.33 -13.29 -2.08
C ILE A 11 -12.35 -13.84 -1.09
N GLU A 12 -12.14 -15.07 -0.64
CA GLU A 12 -12.90 -15.70 0.45
C GLU A 12 -12.00 -15.85 1.67
N ILE A 13 -12.43 -15.35 2.82
CA ILE A 13 -11.75 -15.59 4.09
C ILE A 13 -12.30 -16.91 4.66
N ILE A 14 -11.48 -17.97 4.62
CA ILE A 14 -11.86 -19.31 5.10
C ILE A 14 -11.76 -19.38 6.62
N ASN A 15 -10.71 -18.77 7.19
CA ASN A 15 -10.49 -18.72 8.63
C ASN A 15 -9.74 -17.44 8.99
N ASP A 16 -10.09 -16.87 10.13
CA ASP A 16 -9.43 -15.67 10.67
C ASP A 16 -9.32 -15.77 12.18
N THR A 17 -8.09 -15.68 12.68
CA THR A 17 -7.81 -15.50 14.10
C THR A 17 -7.25 -14.11 14.26
N GLU A 18 -8.02 -13.23 14.88
CA GLU A 18 -7.66 -11.83 15.03
C GLU A 18 -6.47 -11.67 15.99
N GLY A 19 -5.52 -10.82 15.60
CA GLY A 19 -4.44 -10.34 16.46
C GLY A 19 -4.86 -9.07 17.22
N ASP A 20 -4.06 -8.68 18.18
CA ASP A 20 -4.31 -7.53 19.08
C ASP A 20 -3.43 -6.31 18.77
N GLY A 21 -2.56 -6.40 17.76
CA GLY A 21 -1.66 -5.32 17.39
C GLY A 21 -2.24 -4.34 16.38
N LEU A 22 -1.36 -3.53 15.78
CA LEU A 22 -1.72 -2.52 14.79
C LEU A 22 -2.45 -3.13 13.60
N LYS A 23 -3.47 -2.42 13.13
CA LYS A 23 -4.26 -2.82 11.96
C LYS A 23 -3.53 -2.49 10.66
N VAL A 24 -3.57 -3.42 9.72
CA VAL A 24 -3.08 -3.21 8.36
C VAL A 24 -4.06 -2.30 7.61
N VAL A 25 -3.56 -1.17 7.18
CA VAL A 25 -4.26 -0.19 6.34
C VAL A 25 -3.49 0.02 5.04
N ASN A 26 -4.04 0.79 4.11
CA ASN A 26 -3.32 1.18 2.90
C ASN A 26 -1.97 1.81 3.26
N HIS A 27 -0.94 1.48 2.48
CA HIS A 27 0.45 1.91 2.66
C HIS A 27 1.16 1.45 3.95
N SER A 28 0.53 0.56 4.74
CA SER A 28 1.26 -0.14 5.81
C SER A 28 2.38 -1.00 5.23
N TRP A 29 3.54 -0.97 5.86
CA TRP A 29 4.53 -2.02 5.69
C TRP A 29 4.13 -3.22 6.53
N VAL A 30 4.16 -4.40 5.95
CA VAL A 30 3.81 -5.65 6.62
C VAL A 30 4.96 -6.64 6.55
N LYS A 31 5.15 -7.38 7.64
CA LYS A 31 6.07 -8.50 7.73
C LYS A 31 5.27 -9.76 8.02
N ILE A 32 5.36 -10.75 7.14
CA ILE A 32 4.51 -11.94 7.22
C ILE A 32 5.28 -13.24 7.02
N GLU A 33 4.78 -14.29 7.65
CA GLU A 33 4.99 -15.69 7.25
C GLU A 33 3.78 -16.18 6.50
N TYR A 34 3.98 -17.00 5.47
CA TYR A 34 2.89 -17.56 4.67
C TYR A 34 3.20 -18.94 4.13
N THR A 35 2.13 -19.64 3.78
CA THR A 35 2.14 -20.85 2.95
C THR A 35 1.10 -20.69 1.85
N GLY A 36 1.54 -20.83 0.60
CA GLY A 36 0.69 -20.90 -0.58
C GLY A 36 0.49 -22.34 -1.03
N SER A 37 -0.76 -22.73 -1.26
CA SER A 37 -1.14 -24.06 -1.72
C SER A 37 -2.25 -24.00 -2.77
N PHE A 38 -2.41 -25.08 -3.51
CA PHE A 38 -3.58 -25.29 -4.34
C PHE A 38 -4.78 -25.77 -3.51
N GLU A 39 -5.96 -25.84 -4.12
CA GLU A 39 -7.20 -26.30 -3.45
C GLU A 39 -7.12 -27.76 -2.98
N ASP A 40 -6.28 -28.59 -3.60
CA ASP A 40 -6.00 -29.95 -3.19
C ASP A 40 -5.03 -30.08 -2.00
N GLY A 41 -4.49 -28.94 -1.51
CA GLY A 41 -3.56 -28.88 -0.42
C GLY A 41 -2.07 -28.98 -0.83
N THR A 42 -1.77 -29.16 -2.11
CA THR A 42 -0.37 -29.19 -2.59
C THR A 42 0.27 -27.83 -2.40
N VAL A 43 1.32 -27.76 -1.58
CA VAL A 43 2.07 -26.52 -1.30
C VAL A 43 3.00 -26.20 -2.47
N PHE A 44 2.89 -24.96 -3.00
CA PHE A 44 3.77 -24.48 -4.05
C PHE A 44 4.81 -23.47 -3.55
N ASP A 45 4.52 -22.77 -2.44
CA ASP A 45 5.47 -21.83 -1.85
C ASP A 45 5.22 -21.63 -0.36
N THR A 46 6.29 -21.41 0.40
CA THR A 46 6.21 -21.10 1.83
C THR A 46 7.50 -20.47 2.32
N ASN A 47 7.39 -19.54 3.26
CA ASN A 47 8.53 -19.02 4.04
C ASN A 47 8.46 -19.42 5.52
N VAL A 48 7.49 -20.21 5.93
CA VAL A 48 7.37 -20.71 7.31
C VAL A 48 8.58 -21.56 7.67
N GLY A 49 9.17 -21.27 8.83
CA GLY A 49 10.39 -21.93 9.30
C GLY A 49 11.68 -21.53 8.57
N LYS A 50 11.59 -20.58 7.65
CA LYS A 50 12.75 -19.92 7.02
C LYS A 50 12.98 -18.59 7.73
N ASP A 51 14.21 -18.29 8.06
CA ASP A 51 14.57 -17.00 8.71
C ASP A 51 14.55 -15.84 7.68
N LYS A 52 13.48 -15.81 6.88
CA LYS A 52 13.27 -14.83 5.81
C LYS A 52 11.77 -14.54 5.62
N PRO A 53 11.16 -13.78 6.51
CA PRO A 53 9.78 -13.35 6.31
C PRO A 53 9.63 -12.46 5.07
N LEU A 54 8.45 -12.47 4.48
CA LEU A 54 8.11 -11.56 3.37
C LEU A 54 7.80 -10.18 3.97
N VAL A 55 8.44 -9.15 3.42
CA VAL A 55 8.21 -7.74 3.78
C VAL A 55 7.83 -6.99 2.53
N PHE A 56 6.70 -6.29 2.56
CA PHE A 56 6.24 -5.45 1.45
C PHE A 56 5.30 -4.34 1.94
N GLN A 57 5.06 -3.36 1.07
CA GLN A 57 4.15 -2.26 1.35
C GLN A 57 2.80 -2.48 0.65
N ILE A 58 1.70 -2.35 1.40
CA ILE A 58 0.34 -2.47 0.87
C ILE A 58 0.08 -1.36 -0.17
N GLY A 59 -0.49 -1.74 -1.32
CA GLY A 59 -0.85 -0.82 -2.40
C GLY A 59 0.24 -0.62 -3.46
N MET A 60 1.46 -1.15 -3.23
CA MET A 60 2.58 -1.01 -4.17
C MET A 60 2.62 -2.08 -5.26
N LYS A 61 1.65 -3.01 -5.27
CA LYS A 61 1.53 -4.10 -6.25
C LYS A 61 2.76 -5.02 -6.29
N GLU A 62 3.41 -5.21 -5.15
CA GLU A 62 4.56 -6.10 -4.98
C GLU A 62 4.16 -7.57 -4.91
N VAL A 63 2.89 -7.84 -4.60
CA VAL A 63 2.28 -9.16 -4.52
C VAL A 63 0.99 -9.20 -5.36
N ILE A 64 0.42 -10.38 -5.55
CA ILE A 64 -0.84 -10.52 -6.31
C ILE A 64 -2.00 -9.79 -5.62
N PRO A 65 -2.95 -9.21 -6.38
CA PRO A 65 -4.01 -8.36 -5.84
C PRO A 65 -4.84 -9.03 -4.75
N GLY A 66 -5.18 -10.30 -4.91
CA GLY A 66 -5.96 -11.05 -3.92
C GLY A 66 -5.22 -11.26 -2.60
N PHE A 67 -3.89 -11.33 -2.62
CA PHE A 67 -3.10 -11.45 -1.42
C PHE A 67 -3.10 -10.15 -0.61
N GLU A 68 -2.92 -9.00 -1.26
CA GLU A 68 -3.06 -7.69 -0.61
C GLU A 68 -4.46 -7.51 0.00
N GLN A 69 -5.52 -7.80 -0.77
CA GLN A 69 -6.90 -7.71 -0.29
C GLN A 69 -7.15 -8.58 0.94
N GLY A 70 -6.54 -9.76 1.00
CA GLY A 70 -6.66 -10.68 2.13
C GLY A 70 -5.98 -10.19 3.40
N ILE A 71 -4.96 -9.36 3.28
CA ILE A 71 -4.17 -8.86 4.40
C ILE A 71 -4.74 -7.56 4.97
N VAL A 72 -5.26 -6.68 4.10
CA VAL A 72 -5.86 -5.41 4.54
C VAL A 72 -6.97 -5.67 5.56
N GLY A 73 -6.96 -4.87 6.62
CA GLY A 73 -7.92 -4.97 7.72
C GLY A 73 -7.61 -6.01 8.78
N ALA A 74 -6.60 -6.88 8.58
CA ALA A 74 -6.10 -7.75 9.65
C ALA A 74 -5.19 -6.98 10.61
N ASN A 75 -4.94 -7.52 11.79
CA ASN A 75 -4.09 -6.91 12.80
C ASN A 75 -2.74 -7.64 12.89
N LYS A 76 -1.71 -6.98 13.40
CA LYS A 76 -0.48 -7.66 13.83
C LYS A 76 -0.83 -8.78 14.79
N GLY A 77 -0.27 -9.96 14.57
CA GLY A 77 -0.59 -11.17 15.32
C GLY A 77 -1.68 -12.04 14.70
N SER A 78 -2.49 -11.50 13.78
CA SER A 78 -3.53 -12.28 13.08
C SER A 78 -2.94 -13.47 12.31
N LYS A 79 -3.73 -14.55 12.29
CA LYS A 79 -3.54 -15.68 11.38
C LYS A 79 -4.78 -15.79 10.51
N ARG A 80 -4.61 -15.75 9.21
CA ARG A 80 -5.73 -15.79 8.26
C ARG A 80 -5.46 -16.80 7.15
N LYS A 81 -6.52 -17.53 6.78
CA LYS A 81 -6.53 -18.41 5.62
C LYS A 81 -7.52 -17.85 4.61
N ILE A 82 -7.08 -17.65 3.38
CA ILE A 82 -7.88 -17.06 2.31
C ILE A 82 -7.83 -17.93 1.06
N LYS A 83 -8.92 -17.89 0.29
CA LYS A 83 -8.97 -18.39 -1.07
C LYS A 83 -8.97 -17.21 -2.03
N ILE A 84 -8.06 -17.24 -2.98
CA ILE A 84 -7.88 -16.21 -3.99
C ILE A 84 -8.29 -16.79 -5.34
N PRO A 85 -9.33 -16.27 -6.00
CA PRO A 85 -9.70 -16.71 -7.35
C PRO A 85 -8.58 -16.35 -8.33
N SER A 86 -8.45 -17.13 -9.39
CA SER A 86 -7.36 -17.01 -10.36
C SER A 86 -7.22 -15.61 -10.94
N MET A 87 -8.33 -14.89 -11.16
CA MET A 87 -8.35 -13.51 -11.68
C MET A 87 -7.65 -12.49 -10.76
N LEU A 88 -7.64 -12.74 -9.45
CA LEU A 88 -6.94 -11.93 -8.46
C LEU A 88 -5.55 -12.49 -8.11
N ALA A 89 -5.13 -13.54 -8.81
CA ALA A 89 -3.83 -14.18 -8.71
C ALA A 89 -3.06 -14.06 -10.04
N TYR A 90 -2.80 -15.18 -10.71
CA TYR A 90 -2.00 -15.21 -11.95
C TYR A 90 -2.84 -15.39 -13.22
N GLY A 91 -4.15 -15.50 -13.11
CA GLY A 91 -5.12 -15.52 -14.21
C GLY A 91 -4.89 -16.62 -15.24
N GLU A 92 -5.22 -16.30 -16.49
CA GLU A 92 -5.10 -17.22 -17.64
C GLU A 92 -3.65 -17.59 -18.01
N LYS A 93 -2.67 -16.85 -17.51
CA LYS A 93 -1.25 -17.08 -17.83
C LYS A 93 -0.58 -18.05 -16.85
N GLY A 94 -1.09 -18.15 -15.62
CA GLY A 94 -0.38 -18.86 -14.55
C GLY A 94 0.95 -18.19 -14.18
N ALA A 95 1.85 -18.92 -13.51
CA ALA A 95 3.18 -18.44 -13.15
C ALA A 95 4.23 -19.55 -13.35
N GLY A 96 5.02 -19.41 -14.42
CA GLY A 96 6.03 -20.40 -14.81
C GLY A 96 5.46 -21.81 -14.98
N GLU A 97 6.25 -22.81 -14.58
CA GLU A 97 5.82 -24.20 -14.56
C GLU A 97 5.10 -24.59 -13.26
N LEU A 98 5.15 -23.71 -12.27
CA LEU A 98 4.69 -24.01 -10.91
C LEU A 98 3.19 -23.81 -10.73
N ILE A 99 2.63 -22.72 -11.28
CA ILE A 99 1.23 -22.38 -11.12
C ILE A 99 0.52 -22.45 -12.48
N PRO A 100 -0.32 -23.47 -12.69
CA PRO A 100 -1.06 -23.61 -13.94
C PRO A 100 -2.00 -22.43 -14.23
N PRO A 101 -2.38 -22.20 -15.49
CA PRO A 101 -3.43 -21.26 -15.85
C PRO A 101 -4.73 -21.48 -15.08
N ASN A 102 -5.40 -20.37 -14.73
CA ASN A 102 -6.72 -20.37 -14.08
C ASN A 102 -6.76 -21.08 -12.71
N SER A 103 -5.63 -21.17 -12.00
CA SER A 103 -5.56 -21.79 -10.68
C SER A 103 -6.07 -20.84 -9.60
N ASN A 104 -7.07 -21.29 -8.83
CA ASN A 104 -7.38 -20.68 -7.54
C ASN A 104 -6.31 -21.06 -6.53
N LEU A 105 -5.98 -20.14 -5.66
CA LEU A 105 -4.91 -20.32 -4.68
C LEU A 105 -5.45 -20.19 -3.26
N ILE A 106 -4.87 -20.98 -2.36
CA ILE A 106 -5.10 -20.88 -0.93
C ILE A 106 -3.84 -20.31 -0.29
N PHE A 107 -3.98 -19.24 0.47
CA PHE A 107 -2.91 -18.72 1.29
C PHE A 107 -3.30 -18.76 2.77
N GLU A 108 -2.39 -19.27 3.56
CA GLU A 108 -2.43 -19.15 5.01
C GLU A 108 -1.26 -18.29 5.45
N PHE A 109 -1.52 -17.22 6.22
CA PHE A 109 -0.48 -16.31 6.64
C PHE A 109 -0.65 -15.86 8.08
N LYS A 110 0.50 -15.50 8.67
CA LYS A 110 0.59 -14.86 9.99
C LYS A 110 1.24 -13.49 9.82
N ILE A 111 0.60 -12.46 10.35
CA ILE A 111 1.16 -11.11 10.38
C ILE A 111 2.11 -11.00 11.57
N LEU A 112 3.40 -10.92 11.29
CA LEU A 112 4.45 -10.83 12.31
C LEU A 112 4.62 -9.40 12.81
N ASP A 113 4.53 -8.43 11.88
CA ASP A 113 4.69 -7.03 12.21
C ASP A 113 3.92 -6.13 11.23
N VAL A 114 3.50 -4.97 11.72
CA VAL A 114 2.83 -3.93 10.95
C VAL A 114 3.45 -2.60 11.34
N LEU A 115 3.97 -1.89 10.34
CA LEU A 115 4.34 -0.49 10.48
C LEU A 115 3.31 0.32 9.70
N SER A 116 2.42 0.97 10.42
CA SER A 116 1.42 1.86 9.81
C SER A 116 2.10 3.09 9.24
N PRO A 117 1.60 3.62 8.11
CA PRO A 117 2.08 4.90 7.63
C PRO A 117 1.85 5.94 8.74
N ASN A 118 2.92 6.66 9.06
CA ASN A 118 2.89 7.65 10.13
C ASN A 118 2.50 9.01 9.57
N TYR A 119 1.27 9.09 9.03
CA TYR A 119 0.73 10.35 8.52
C TYR A 119 -0.66 10.65 9.12
N GLU A 120 -0.95 11.92 9.28
CA GLU A 120 -2.25 12.44 9.66
C GLU A 120 -2.78 13.34 8.52
N LYS A 121 -4.08 13.22 8.21
CA LYS A 121 -4.73 14.19 7.32
C LYS A 121 -5.09 15.42 8.12
N ILE A 122 -4.61 16.57 7.66
CA ILE A 122 -4.84 17.85 8.30
C ILE A 122 -5.72 18.74 7.42
N ASP A 123 -6.47 19.63 8.04
CA ASP A 123 -7.21 20.67 7.35
C ASP A 123 -6.35 21.91 7.07
N SER A 124 -6.95 22.90 6.42
CA SER A 124 -6.22 24.12 6.02
C SER A 124 -5.79 24.97 7.20
N GLU A 125 -6.54 24.98 8.30
CA GLU A 125 -6.22 25.75 9.51
C GLU A 125 -5.01 25.15 10.22
N LYS A 126 -5.01 23.83 10.39
CA LYS A 126 -3.87 23.12 10.97
C LYS A 126 -2.62 23.26 10.10
N LEU A 127 -2.78 23.17 8.76
CA LEU A 127 -1.67 23.37 7.81
C LEU A 127 -1.03 24.76 7.98
N GLU A 128 -1.83 25.85 8.04
CA GLU A 128 -1.33 27.20 8.22
C GLU A 128 -0.59 27.37 9.54
N ASN A 129 -1.11 26.80 10.63
CA ASN A 129 -0.48 26.83 11.95
C ASN A 129 0.88 26.11 11.91
N LEU A 130 0.95 24.92 11.33
CA LEU A 130 2.18 24.13 11.25
C LEU A 130 3.26 24.84 10.40
N ILE A 131 2.89 25.47 9.29
CA ILE A 131 3.82 26.27 8.47
C ILE A 131 4.37 27.45 9.28
N ASN A 132 3.53 28.10 10.07
CA ASN A 132 3.95 29.19 10.95
C ASN A 132 4.87 28.71 12.09
N GLU A 133 4.79 27.44 12.47
CA GLU A 133 5.63 26.75 13.46
C GLU A 133 6.90 26.11 12.85
N ASN A 134 7.26 26.47 11.62
CA ASN A 134 8.40 25.99 10.84
C ASN A 134 8.28 24.57 10.28
N ALA A 135 7.07 24.01 10.14
CA ALA A 135 6.90 22.79 9.35
C ALA A 135 7.27 23.03 7.88
N VAL A 136 7.83 22.02 7.25
CA VAL A 136 8.18 22.07 5.82
C VAL A 136 7.04 21.49 5.00
N ALA A 137 6.36 22.35 4.25
CA ALA A 137 5.28 21.94 3.35
C ALA A 137 5.79 21.72 1.92
N LEU A 138 5.53 20.54 1.36
CA LEU A 138 5.87 20.17 0.00
C LEU A 138 4.60 20.00 -0.82
N ASP A 139 4.36 20.91 -1.75
CA ASP A 139 3.21 20.88 -2.65
C ASP A 139 3.50 20.00 -3.87
N ILE A 140 2.97 18.78 -3.84
CA ILE A 140 3.24 17.74 -4.83
C ILE A 140 2.20 17.65 -5.95
N ARG A 141 1.31 18.63 -6.04
CA ARG A 141 0.29 18.72 -7.09
C ARG A 141 0.93 18.95 -8.47
N LEU A 142 0.17 18.73 -9.53
CA LEU A 142 0.60 19.04 -10.90
C LEU A 142 0.71 20.57 -11.12
N ASP A 143 1.64 20.97 -11.99
CA ASP A 143 1.87 22.38 -12.35
C ASP A 143 0.61 23.11 -12.81
N ASN A 144 -0.25 22.43 -13.59
CA ASN A 144 -1.53 22.97 -14.04
C ASN A 144 -2.53 23.17 -12.89
N GLN A 145 -2.41 22.41 -11.81
CA GLN A 145 -3.23 22.56 -10.60
C GLN A 145 -2.77 23.78 -9.80
N TRP A 146 -1.47 24.01 -9.65
CA TRP A 146 -0.94 25.24 -9.03
C TRP A 146 -1.39 26.48 -9.76
N LYS A 147 -1.35 26.48 -11.11
CA LYS A 147 -1.80 27.60 -11.94
C LYS A 147 -3.28 27.90 -11.79
N LYS A 148 -4.08 26.88 -11.55
CA LYS A 148 -5.53 27.00 -11.41
C LYS A 148 -5.98 27.42 -10.02
N THR A 149 -5.33 26.90 -8.98
CA THR A 149 -5.80 27.04 -7.58
C THR A 149 -4.87 27.91 -6.73
N GLY A 150 -3.74 28.34 -7.28
CA GLY A 150 -2.67 28.98 -6.52
C GLY A 150 -1.81 28.00 -5.75
N VAL A 151 -0.77 28.53 -5.12
CA VAL A 151 0.16 27.78 -4.26
C VAL A 151 -0.01 28.23 -2.81
N ILE A 152 0.31 27.36 -1.88
CA ILE A 152 0.29 27.70 -0.46
C ILE A 152 1.56 28.48 -0.13
N LYS A 153 1.39 29.64 0.49
CA LYS A 153 2.52 30.48 0.89
C LYS A 153 3.43 29.71 1.84
N GLY A 154 4.72 29.67 1.52
CA GLY A 154 5.72 28.96 2.32
C GLY A 154 5.93 27.49 1.94
N SER A 155 5.14 26.93 1.02
CA SER A 155 5.38 25.59 0.51
C SER A 155 6.41 25.56 -0.61
N PHE A 156 7.12 24.44 -0.71
CA PHE A 156 7.96 24.11 -1.86
C PHE A 156 7.12 23.38 -2.90
N GLN A 157 7.25 23.76 -4.17
CA GLN A 157 6.53 23.11 -5.27
C GLN A 157 7.43 22.08 -5.94
N GLU A 158 6.96 20.84 -5.98
CA GLU A 158 7.61 19.74 -6.68
C GLU A 158 6.57 18.68 -7.05
N THR A 159 6.34 18.44 -8.33
CA THR A 159 5.33 17.46 -8.75
C THR A 159 5.74 16.03 -8.41
N ALA A 160 4.82 15.25 -7.81
CA ALA A 160 5.06 13.82 -7.57
C ALA A 160 4.97 12.99 -8.85
N PHE A 161 4.10 13.39 -9.76
CA PHE A 161 3.90 12.71 -11.05
C PHE A 161 3.83 13.73 -12.17
N ASP A 162 4.24 13.34 -13.38
CA ASP A 162 3.98 14.13 -14.59
C ASP A 162 2.51 13.95 -15.04
N ILE A 163 2.12 14.69 -16.10
CA ILE A 163 0.76 14.63 -16.63
C ILE A 163 0.37 13.25 -17.20
N ASN A 164 1.33 12.39 -17.47
CA ASN A 164 1.14 11.01 -17.95
C ASN A 164 1.13 10.00 -16.79
N GLY A 165 1.22 10.47 -15.55
CA GLY A 165 1.26 9.61 -14.35
C GLY A 165 2.61 8.96 -14.09
N LYS A 166 3.70 9.43 -14.74
CA LYS A 166 5.05 8.95 -14.47
C LYS A 166 5.62 9.62 -13.22
N PHE A 167 6.13 8.80 -12.29
CA PHE A 167 6.69 9.28 -11.04
C PHE A 167 7.96 10.12 -11.26
N ASN A 168 8.05 11.24 -10.55
CA ASN A 168 9.22 12.12 -10.51
C ASN A 168 10.25 11.59 -9.53
N VAL A 169 11.26 10.90 -10.06
CA VAL A 169 12.32 10.31 -9.23
C VAL A 169 13.13 11.33 -8.43
N TYR A 170 13.20 12.58 -8.90
CA TYR A 170 13.92 13.66 -8.20
C TYR A 170 13.19 14.12 -6.94
N LEU A 171 11.88 13.87 -6.82
CA LEU A 171 11.14 14.13 -5.61
C LEU A 171 11.73 13.37 -4.41
N MET A 172 12.14 12.12 -4.61
CA MET A 172 12.71 11.30 -3.54
C MET A 172 14.05 11.87 -3.02
N ASP A 173 14.86 12.47 -3.87
CA ASP A 173 16.10 13.10 -3.43
C ASP A 173 15.80 14.36 -2.58
N LYS A 174 14.77 15.10 -2.96
CA LYS A 174 14.27 16.26 -2.21
C LYS A 174 13.68 15.84 -0.87
N VAL A 175 12.83 14.81 -0.85
CA VAL A 175 12.27 14.24 0.39
C VAL A 175 13.38 13.75 1.32
N ARG A 176 14.38 13.03 0.80
CA ARG A 176 15.55 12.61 1.60
C ARG A 176 16.35 13.76 2.18
N ALA A 177 16.55 14.82 1.39
CA ALA A 177 17.23 16.03 1.87
C ALA A 177 16.41 16.71 2.98
N LEU A 178 15.08 16.72 2.87
CA LEU A 178 14.18 17.29 3.88
C LEU A 178 14.00 16.35 5.09
N ALA A 179 14.03 15.02 4.89
CA ALA A 179 13.99 14.05 5.99
C ALA A 179 15.18 14.17 6.95
N GLY A 180 16.32 14.73 6.50
CA GLY A 180 17.38 15.18 7.39
C GLY A 180 16.91 16.27 8.37
N ALA A 181 15.85 16.99 8.06
CA ALA A 181 15.23 17.98 8.93
C ALA A 181 14.32 17.35 10.00
N GLU A 182 13.67 16.20 9.72
CA GLU A 182 12.88 15.46 10.72
C GLU A 182 13.75 15.01 11.92
N SER A 183 15.01 14.68 11.68
CA SER A 183 15.96 14.40 12.76
C SER A 183 16.18 15.58 13.72
N GLN A 184 15.75 16.78 13.31
CA GLN A 184 15.77 18.02 14.10
C GLN A 184 14.38 18.38 14.66
N GLY A 185 13.38 17.49 14.53
CA GLY A 185 12.00 17.72 14.99
C GLY A 185 11.18 18.62 14.07
N ILE A 186 11.57 18.76 12.78
CA ILE A 186 10.80 19.51 11.78
C ILE A 186 9.79 18.57 11.14
N GLU A 187 8.52 18.96 11.15
CA GLU A 187 7.43 18.20 10.56
C GLU A 187 7.38 18.38 9.04
N LEU A 188 7.24 17.27 8.28
CA LEU A 188 7.06 17.27 6.83
C LEU A 188 5.58 17.15 6.47
N ILE A 189 5.09 18.04 5.62
CA ILE A 189 3.70 18.07 5.17
C ILE A 189 3.66 17.93 3.65
N PHE A 190 2.93 16.94 3.16
CA PHE A 190 2.68 16.76 1.72
C PHE A 190 1.31 17.30 1.34
N ILE A 191 1.26 18.15 0.32
CA ILE A 191 0.04 18.75 -0.20
C ILE A 191 -0.29 18.12 -1.54
N SER A 192 -1.38 17.35 -1.61
CA SER A 192 -1.88 16.75 -2.85
C SER A 192 -3.28 17.27 -3.20
N HIS A 193 -3.72 17.04 -4.44
CA HIS A 193 -5.01 17.52 -4.91
C HIS A 193 -6.20 16.85 -4.22
N ASP A 194 -6.08 15.56 -3.95
CA ASP A 194 -7.15 14.70 -3.41
C ASP A 194 -6.76 14.00 -2.11
N GLY A 195 -5.60 14.31 -1.55
CA GLY A 195 -5.01 13.65 -0.39
C GLY A 195 -4.40 12.27 -0.68
N LYS A 196 -4.78 11.63 -1.80
CA LYS A 196 -4.35 10.26 -2.11
C LYS A 196 -2.90 10.16 -2.58
N THR A 197 -2.43 11.14 -3.35
CA THR A 197 -1.05 11.16 -3.83
C THR A 197 -0.07 11.33 -2.66
N ALA A 198 -0.43 12.11 -1.65
CA ALA A 198 0.37 12.28 -0.44
C ALA A 198 0.44 11.02 0.42
N GLU A 199 -0.57 10.15 0.33
CA GLU A 199 -0.60 8.87 1.04
C GLU A 199 0.35 7.82 0.43
N ILE A 200 0.86 8.05 -0.78
CA ILE A 200 1.73 7.11 -1.52
C ILE A 200 3.23 7.38 -1.22
N LEU A 201 3.57 8.56 -0.76
CA LEU A 201 4.95 9.03 -0.50
C LEU A 201 5.40 8.77 0.92
#